data_cc388c222bbe561aca52513807ecfbf0
#
_entry.id   cc388c222bbe561aca52513807ecfbf0
#
_cell.length_a   1.000
_cell.length_b   1.000
_cell.length_c   1.000
_cell.angle_alpha   90.00
_cell.angle_beta   90.00
_cell.angle_gamma   90.00
#
_symmetry.space_group_name_H-M   'P 1'
#
loop_
_entity.id
_entity.type
_entity.pdbx_description
1 polymer ?
#
loop_
_entity_poly.entity_id
_entity_poly.type
_entity_poly.pdbx_seq_one_letter_code
_entity_poly.pdbx_strand_id
1 'polypeptide(L)'
;MINKSTIIKSLCITLLIFFAGCSGIRVSQDYKPSRSFDQVKTYAWKSDKQEKTGDVRIDSPLMDERIRTAVANALSAKGFIKSSENPDVVIAYHYSLRSKISSSSNGPAIGFGFGTISRNSAIGFSTGVGSDINQYDEGQLVIDMNEVKTNDLIWRGTSTSRVETQAKPERITRLINDMVKKNLDQFPPDKKSN
;
A
#
# COMPACT_ATOMS: atom_id res chain seq x y z
N MET A 1 -33.54 -37.96 -6.50
CA MET A 1 -32.77 -37.85 -7.76
C MET A 1 -32.32 -36.40 -7.90
N ILE A 2 -31.05 -36.14 -7.76
CA ILE A 2 -30.50 -34.76 -7.89
C ILE A 2 -30.40 -34.47 -9.38
N ASN A 3 -31.03 -33.37 -9.82
CA ASN A 3 -31.10 -33.01 -11.24
C ASN A 3 -29.72 -32.56 -11.72
N LYS A 4 -29.22 -33.10 -12.85
CA LYS A 4 -27.93 -32.74 -13.47
C LYS A 4 -27.77 -31.22 -13.65
N SER A 5 -28.85 -30.49 -13.93
CA SER A 5 -28.86 -29.04 -14.06
C SER A 5 -28.52 -28.33 -12.73
N THR A 6 -28.95 -28.88 -11.58
CA THR A 6 -28.66 -28.32 -10.25
C THR A 6 -27.18 -28.51 -9.88
N ILE A 7 -26.58 -29.65 -10.24
CA ILE A 7 -25.17 -29.94 -10.02
C ILE A 7 -24.29 -29.01 -10.85
N ILE A 8 -24.62 -28.76 -12.12
CA ILE A 8 -23.87 -27.86 -13.01
C ILE A 8 -23.94 -26.41 -12.51
N LYS A 9 -25.14 -25.95 -12.10
CA LYS A 9 -25.31 -24.59 -11.53
C LYS A 9 -24.52 -24.41 -10.23
N SER A 10 -24.53 -25.41 -9.35
CA SER A 10 -23.74 -25.38 -8.12
C SER A 10 -22.23 -25.37 -8.40
N LEU A 11 -21.76 -26.16 -9.35
CA LEU A 11 -20.36 -26.21 -9.77
C LEU A 11 -19.89 -24.88 -10.37
N CYS A 12 -20.71 -24.21 -11.18
CA CYS A 12 -20.40 -22.90 -11.77
C CYS A 12 -20.33 -21.81 -10.70
N ILE A 13 -21.20 -21.83 -9.66
CA ILE A 13 -21.16 -20.87 -8.55
C ILE A 13 -19.89 -21.06 -7.71
N THR A 14 -19.49 -22.30 -7.47
CA THR A 14 -18.28 -22.61 -6.70
C THR A 14 -17.01 -22.20 -7.44
N LEU A 15 -16.99 -22.28 -8.78
CA LEU A 15 -15.83 -21.91 -9.60
C LEU A 15 -15.61 -20.38 -9.64
N LEU A 16 -16.66 -19.57 -9.49
CA LEU A 16 -16.58 -18.11 -9.48
C LEU A 16 -15.89 -17.54 -8.24
N ILE A 17 -15.80 -18.29 -7.15
CA ILE A 17 -15.21 -17.85 -5.88
C ILE A 17 -13.67 -17.90 -5.90
N PHE A 18 -13.05 -18.63 -6.80
CA PHE A 18 -11.59 -18.80 -6.91
C PHE A 18 -10.85 -17.67 -7.64
N PHE A 19 -11.53 -16.67 -8.19
CA PHE A 19 -10.89 -15.52 -8.83
C PHE A 19 -10.62 -14.35 -7.88
N ALA A 20 -10.52 -14.58 -6.56
CA ALA A 20 -9.92 -13.61 -5.65
C ALA A 20 -8.43 -13.50 -5.99
N GLY A 21 -8.11 -12.78 -7.05
CA GLY A 21 -6.75 -12.56 -7.52
C GLY A 21 -5.92 -11.97 -6.38
N CYS A 22 -4.84 -12.65 -6.01
CA CYS A 22 -3.80 -12.11 -5.16
C CYS A 22 -3.27 -10.82 -5.81
N SER A 23 -3.84 -9.68 -5.48
CA SER A 23 -3.19 -8.43 -5.80
C SER A 23 -1.90 -8.43 -4.98
N GLY A 24 -0.73 -8.27 -5.63
CA GLY A 24 0.57 -8.24 -4.97
C GLY A 24 0.78 -7.07 -4.02
N ILE A 25 -0.31 -6.50 -3.47
CA ILE A 25 -0.29 -5.43 -2.47
C ILE A 25 -0.17 -6.04 -1.09
N ARG A 26 0.89 -5.69 -0.37
CA ARG A 26 1.11 -6.02 1.04
C ARG A 26 0.66 -4.86 1.90
N VAL A 27 0.06 -5.15 3.05
CA VAL A 27 -0.42 -4.14 3.99
C VAL A 27 0.04 -4.47 5.41
N SER A 28 0.23 -3.43 6.20
CA SER A 28 0.47 -3.50 7.63
C SER A 28 -0.13 -2.28 8.32
N GLN A 29 -0.41 -2.40 9.61
CA GLN A 29 -0.87 -1.28 10.42
C GLN A 29 -0.12 -1.23 11.74
N ASP A 30 -0.07 -0.02 12.29
CA ASP A 30 0.36 0.27 13.65
C ASP A 30 -0.61 1.26 14.28
N TYR A 31 -0.91 1.13 15.56
CA TYR A 31 -1.87 1.98 16.23
C TYR A 31 -1.64 2.02 17.74
N LYS A 32 -2.15 3.07 18.39
CA LYS A 32 -2.10 3.23 19.85
C LYS A 32 -3.14 2.31 20.50
N PRO A 33 -2.74 1.19 21.16
CA PRO A 33 -3.69 0.16 21.63
C PRO A 33 -4.69 0.67 22.68
N SER A 34 -4.29 1.71 23.45
CA SER A 34 -5.15 2.33 24.47
C SER A 34 -6.22 3.26 23.90
N ARG A 35 -6.19 3.55 22.58
CA ARG A 35 -7.15 4.45 21.94
C ARG A 35 -8.36 3.69 21.42
N SER A 36 -9.57 4.16 21.81
CA SER A 36 -10.79 3.72 21.14
C SER A 36 -11.01 4.53 19.86
N PHE A 37 -11.36 3.83 18.78
CA PHE A 37 -11.66 4.43 17.48
C PHE A 37 -13.17 4.57 17.21
N ASP A 38 -14.02 4.12 18.13
CA ASP A 38 -15.49 4.10 17.97
C ASP A 38 -16.10 5.49 17.75
N GLN A 39 -15.47 6.50 18.33
CA GLN A 39 -15.93 7.90 18.26
C GLN A 39 -15.37 8.66 17.06
N VAL A 40 -14.44 8.07 16.30
CA VAL A 40 -13.86 8.72 15.12
C VAL A 40 -14.85 8.63 13.97
N LYS A 41 -15.39 9.75 13.55
CA LYS A 41 -16.40 9.87 12.48
C LYS A 41 -16.05 10.91 11.43
N THR A 42 -15.27 11.91 11.83
CA THR A 42 -14.92 13.04 10.97
C THR A 42 -13.42 13.18 10.81
N TYR A 43 -13.00 13.64 9.64
CA TYR A 43 -11.60 13.87 9.35
C TYR A 43 -11.35 15.16 8.56
N ALA A 44 -10.15 15.72 8.71
CA ALA A 44 -9.60 16.75 7.82
C ALA A 44 -8.24 16.30 7.28
N TRP A 45 -7.78 16.95 6.22
CA TRP A 45 -6.39 16.81 5.80
C TRP A 45 -5.48 17.65 6.71
N LYS A 46 -4.34 17.09 7.09
CA LYS A 46 -3.33 17.80 7.90
C LYS A 46 -2.70 18.97 7.12
N SER A 47 -2.61 18.83 5.82
CA SER A 47 -2.09 19.86 4.91
C SER A 47 -2.85 19.80 3.59
N ASP A 48 -3.02 20.95 2.93
CA ASP A 48 -3.66 21.05 1.61
C ASP A 48 -2.81 20.45 0.49
N LYS A 49 -1.51 20.32 0.72
CA LYS A 49 -0.55 19.76 -0.26
C LYS A 49 0.35 18.74 0.42
N GLN A 50 0.74 17.72 -0.36
CA GLN A 50 1.78 16.79 0.07
C GLN A 50 3.14 17.49 0.13
N GLU A 51 3.97 17.11 1.11
CA GLU A 51 5.38 17.48 1.13
C GLU A 51 6.09 16.83 -0.07
N LYS A 52 6.95 17.60 -0.72
CA LYS A 52 7.73 17.11 -1.85
C LYS A 52 8.75 16.07 -1.37
N THR A 53 8.82 14.97 -2.08
CA THR A 53 9.76 13.86 -1.78
C THR A 53 11.11 14.03 -2.46
N GLY A 54 11.19 14.90 -3.50
CA GLY A 54 12.32 15.05 -4.39
C GLY A 54 12.28 14.11 -5.60
N ASP A 55 11.32 13.19 -5.67
CA ASP A 55 11.13 12.30 -6.81
C ASP A 55 10.05 12.83 -7.76
N VAL A 56 10.47 13.36 -8.91
CA VAL A 56 9.58 13.96 -9.92
C VAL A 56 8.51 13.01 -10.45
N ARG A 57 8.70 11.69 -10.31
CA ARG A 57 7.73 10.68 -10.77
C ARG A 57 6.46 10.70 -9.92
N ILE A 58 6.58 11.13 -8.67
CA ILE A 58 5.48 11.13 -7.70
C ILE A 58 5.15 12.52 -7.17
N ASP A 59 6.06 13.48 -7.26
CA ASP A 59 5.84 14.87 -6.85
C ASP A 59 5.02 15.64 -7.89
N SER A 60 3.80 15.17 -8.14
CA SER A 60 2.91 15.80 -9.12
C SER A 60 1.52 16.05 -8.54
N PRO A 61 0.85 17.15 -8.95
CA PRO A 61 -0.54 17.41 -8.53
C PRO A 61 -1.50 16.28 -8.91
N LEU A 62 -1.25 15.58 -10.02
CA LEU A 62 -2.08 14.45 -10.45
C LEU A 62 -1.97 13.25 -9.51
N MET A 63 -0.79 13.01 -8.94
CA MET A 63 -0.60 11.94 -7.96
C MET A 63 -1.27 12.31 -6.63
N ASP A 64 -1.08 13.54 -6.17
CA ASP A 64 -1.75 14.06 -4.95
C ASP A 64 -3.27 13.94 -5.07
N GLU A 65 -3.84 14.38 -6.19
CA GLU A 65 -5.29 14.29 -6.45
C GLU A 65 -5.79 12.84 -6.45
N ARG A 66 -5.07 11.91 -7.10
CA ARG A 66 -5.44 10.48 -7.12
C ARG A 66 -5.48 9.90 -5.73
N ILE A 67 -4.44 10.15 -4.93
CA ILE A 67 -4.35 9.61 -3.56
C ILE A 67 -5.45 10.20 -2.68
N ARG A 68 -5.64 11.52 -2.71
CA ARG A 68 -6.68 12.19 -1.91
C ARG A 68 -8.07 11.73 -2.29
N THR A 69 -8.34 11.60 -3.58
CA THR A 69 -9.64 11.10 -4.07
C THR A 69 -9.87 9.65 -3.63
N ALA A 70 -8.86 8.80 -3.75
CA ALA A 70 -8.96 7.40 -3.31
C ALA A 70 -9.23 7.30 -1.80
N VAL A 71 -8.51 8.08 -0.98
CA VAL A 71 -8.70 8.12 0.48
C VAL A 71 -10.08 8.64 0.84
N ALA A 72 -10.53 9.73 0.22
CA ALA A 72 -11.86 10.30 0.47
C ALA A 72 -12.97 9.29 0.14
N ASN A 73 -12.87 8.61 -1.01
CA ASN A 73 -13.84 7.59 -1.41
C ASN A 73 -13.85 6.39 -0.45
N ALA A 74 -12.68 5.89 -0.06
CA ALA A 74 -12.57 4.76 0.85
C ALA A 74 -13.12 5.08 2.25
N LEU A 75 -12.85 6.28 2.77
CA LEU A 75 -13.37 6.73 4.06
C LEU A 75 -14.87 6.99 4.00
N SER A 76 -15.37 7.61 2.93
CA SER A 76 -16.79 7.83 2.72
C SER A 76 -17.57 6.50 2.67
N ALA A 77 -17.04 5.49 1.99
CA ALA A 77 -17.62 4.14 1.96
C ALA A 77 -17.71 3.49 3.35
N LYS A 78 -16.86 3.91 4.29
CA LYS A 78 -16.89 3.49 5.71
C LYS A 78 -17.72 4.39 6.61
N GLY A 79 -18.39 5.41 6.04
CA GLY A 79 -19.23 6.35 6.78
C GLY A 79 -18.50 7.51 7.45
N PHE A 80 -17.23 7.74 7.11
CA PHE A 80 -16.49 8.91 7.59
C PHE A 80 -16.83 10.14 6.76
N ILE A 81 -16.91 11.29 7.43
CA ILE A 81 -17.27 12.56 6.83
C ILE A 81 -16.07 13.51 6.88
N LYS A 82 -15.75 14.11 5.73
CA LYS A 82 -14.76 15.18 5.70
C LYS A 82 -15.34 16.44 6.35
N SER A 83 -14.66 16.98 7.36
CA SER A 83 -15.07 18.20 8.06
C SER A 83 -13.85 19.09 8.25
N SER A 84 -13.98 20.37 7.89
CA SER A 84 -12.97 21.38 8.19
C SER A 84 -13.17 22.01 9.58
N GLU A 85 -14.36 21.83 10.16
CA GLU A 85 -14.70 22.34 11.48
C GLU A 85 -14.69 21.22 12.51
N ASN A 86 -13.78 21.29 13.49
CA ASN A 86 -13.66 20.33 14.59
C ASN A 86 -13.62 18.85 14.15
N PRO A 87 -12.72 18.44 13.25
CA PRO A 87 -12.59 17.04 12.88
C PRO A 87 -12.09 16.21 14.06
N ASP A 88 -12.47 14.92 14.10
CA ASP A 88 -11.99 13.99 15.13
C ASP A 88 -10.51 13.65 14.94
N VAL A 89 -10.08 13.57 13.68
CA VAL A 89 -8.70 13.26 13.31
C VAL A 89 -8.23 14.09 12.12
N VAL A 90 -6.92 14.31 12.03
CA VAL A 90 -6.29 14.83 10.82
C VAL A 90 -5.50 13.73 10.13
N ILE A 91 -5.63 13.68 8.79
CA ILE A 91 -5.02 12.68 7.94
C ILE A 91 -3.85 13.29 7.19
N ALA A 92 -2.74 12.58 7.19
CA ALA A 92 -1.62 12.81 6.30
C ALA A 92 -1.34 11.55 5.50
N TYR A 93 -0.74 11.67 4.33
CA TYR A 93 -0.19 10.55 3.60
C TYR A 93 1.24 10.83 3.15
N HIS A 94 1.98 9.76 2.95
CA HIS A 94 3.30 9.80 2.33
C HIS A 94 3.38 8.69 1.30
N TYR A 95 3.74 9.05 0.06
CA TYR A 95 3.96 8.09 -1.02
C TYR A 95 5.41 8.17 -1.49
N SER A 96 6.06 7.03 -1.60
CA SER A 96 7.46 6.94 -2.05
C SER A 96 7.66 5.77 -3.01
N LEU A 97 8.65 5.89 -3.88
CA LEU A 97 9.12 4.83 -4.76
C LEU A 97 10.52 4.38 -4.33
N ARG A 98 10.73 3.07 -4.31
CA ARG A 98 12.04 2.46 -4.05
C ARG A 98 12.34 1.43 -5.12
N SER A 99 13.50 1.56 -5.75
CA SER A 99 13.97 0.52 -6.67
C SER A 99 14.45 -0.70 -5.89
N LYS A 100 13.93 -1.86 -6.24
CA LYS A 100 14.30 -3.16 -5.68
C LYS A 100 14.86 -4.06 -6.74
N ILE A 101 15.78 -4.90 -6.33
CA ILE A 101 16.37 -5.95 -7.16
C ILE A 101 15.84 -7.28 -6.63
N SER A 102 15.22 -8.09 -7.47
CA SER A 102 14.93 -9.49 -7.17
C SER A 102 15.83 -10.38 -8.00
N SER A 103 16.58 -11.24 -7.34
CA SER A 103 17.26 -12.36 -7.99
C SER A 103 16.40 -13.61 -7.78
N SER A 104 15.89 -14.20 -8.86
CA SER A 104 15.33 -15.54 -8.78
C SER A 104 16.47 -16.52 -9.07
N SER A 105 17.09 -17.05 -8.01
CA SER A 105 18.03 -18.14 -8.16
C SER A 105 17.31 -19.46 -7.93
N ASN A 106 17.11 -20.22 -9.01
CA ASN A 106 16.86 -21.66 -8.93
C ASN A 106 18.20 -22.42 -8.78
N GLY A 107 19.09 -21.97 -7.89
CA GLY A 107 20.40 -22.54 -7.64
C GLY A 107 20.93 -22.14 -6.26
N PRO A 108 22.02 -22.77 -5.77
CA PRO A 108 22.52 -22.55 -4.43
C PRO A 108 22.86 -21.08 -4.19
N ALA A 109 22.38 -20.55 -3.06
CA ALA A 109 22.51 -19.15 -2.69
C ALA A 109 23.98 -18.71 -2.64
N ILE A 110 24.33 -17.72 -3.48
CA ILE A 110 25.60 -17.00 -3.36
C ILE A 110 25.33 -15.78 -2.49
N GLY A 111 25.90 -15.76 -1.29
CA GLY A 111 25.80 -14.67 -0.35
C GLY A 111 26.51 -13.42 -0.86
N PHE A 112 25.82 -12.29 -0.91
CA PHE A 112 26.44 -10.99 -1.08
C PHE A 112 27.03 -10.53 0.26
N GLY A 113 28.33 -10.70 0.45
CA GLY A 113 29.07 -10.07 1.54
C GLY A 113 29.49 -8.66 1.12
N PHE A 114 29.02 -7.62 1.83
CA PHE A 114 29.65 -6.30 1.77
C PHE A 114 30.96 -6.35 2.54
N GLY A 115 32.06 -6.66 1.83
CA GLY A 115 33.41 -6.51 2.36
C GLY A 115 33.93 -5.12 1.99
N THR A 116 34.24 -4.28 2.96
CA THR A 116 35.05 -3.07 2.77
C THR A 116 36.46 -3.48 2.48
N ILE A 117 36.89 -3.38 1.21
CA ILE A 117 38.29 -3.49 0.86
C ILE A 117 38.78 -2.09 0.49
N SER A 118 39.73 -1.61 1.30
CA SER A 118 40.48 -0.37 1.10
C SER A 118 41.30 -0.42 -0.19
N ARG A 119 41.16 0.65 -0.99
CA ARG A 119 42.00 0.98 -2.16
C ARG A 119 41.91 0.02 -3.36
N ASN A 120 41.12 0.43 -4.28
CA ASN A 120 40.83 0.00 -5.65
C ASN A 120 39.52 -0.76 -5.79
N SER A 121 38.51 -0.01 -6.21
CA SER A 121 37.20 -0.58 -6.53
C SER A 121 37.27 -1.30 -7.88
N ALA A 122 37.53 -2.58 -7.87
CA ALA A 122 37.21 -3.46 -8.97
C ALA A 122 35.91 -4.15 -8.63
N ILE A 123 34.82 -3.74 -9.29
CA ILE A 123 33.57 -4.49 -9.28
C ILE A 123 33.82 -5.74 -10.12
N GLY A 124 34.18 -6.83 -9.46
CA GLY A 124 34.28 -8.13 -10.06
C GLY A 124 32.92 -8.72 -10.30
N PHE A 125 32.41 -8.65 -11.53
CA PHE A 125 31.30 -9.50 -11.97
C PHE A 125 31.85 -10.93 -12.12
N SER A 126 31.54 -11.81 -11.18
CA SER A 126 31.71 -13.23 -11.42
C SER A 126 30.48 -13.71 -12.25
N THR A 127 30.71 -14.02 -13.49
CA THR A 127 29.75 -14.68 -14.39
C THR A 127 29.59 -16.13 -13.95
N GLY A 128 28.60 -16.36 -13.09
CA GLY A 128 28.08 -17.69 -12.74
C GLY A 128 26.65 -17.78 -13.22
N VAL A 129 26.45 -18.52 -14.29
CA VAL A 129 25.19 -19.11 -14.79
C VAL A 129 23.89 -18.42 -14.35
N GLY A 130 23.31 -17.60 -15.26
CA GLY A 130 21.86 -17.37 -15.39
C GLY A 130 21.07 -16.98 -14.14
N SER A 131 21.44 -15.91 -13.44
CA SER A 131 20.49 -15.27 -12.51
C SER A 131 19.81 -14.11 -13.24
N ASP A 132 18.53 -14.26 -13.56
CA ASP A 132 17.70 -13.16 -14.03
C ASP A 132 17.60 -12.12 -12.91
N ILE A 133 18.39 -11.07 -13.01
CA ILE A 133 18.30 -9.92 -12.11
C ILE A 133 17.17 -9.04 -12.63
N ASN A 134 16.01 -9.10 -11.97
CA ASN A 134 14.88 -8.24 -12.28
C ASN A 134 14.86 -7.04 -11.34
N GLN A 135 15.13 -5.86 -11.89
CA GLN A 135 14.94 -4.60 -11.18
C GLN A 135 13.47 -4.15 -11.36
N TYR A 136 12.85 -3.75 -10.27
CA TYR A 136 11.50 -3.19 -10.28
C TYR A 136 11.34 -2.08 -9.24
N ASP A 137 10.41 -1.17 -9.48
CA ASP A 137 10.05 -0.16 -8.50
C ASP A 137 8.94 -0.68 -7.58
N GLU A 138 9.09 -0.44 -6.28
CA GLU A 138 8.08 -0.69 -5.26
C GLU A 138 7.56 0.64 -4.75
N GLY A 139 6.24 0.85 -4.87
CA GLY A 139 5.54 1.97 -4.28
C GLY A 139 5.15 1.65 -2.85
N GLN A 140 5.40 2.57 -1.93
CA GLN A 140 4.94 2.52 -0.55
C GLN A 140 4.03 3.71 -0.27
N LEU A 141 2.80 3.43 0.15
CA LEU A 141 1.84 4.42 0.61
C LEU A 141 1.63 4.25 2.12
N VAL A 142 1.92 5.29 2.87
CA VAL A 142 1.64 5.40 4.30
C VAL A 142 0.48 6.37 4.46
N ILE A 143 -0.51 6.02 5.28
CA ILE A 143 -1.62 6.89 5.69
C ILE A 143 -1.59 6.99 7.21
N ASP A 144 -1.47 8.20 7.70
CA ASP A 144 -1.41 8.54 9.12
C ASP A 144 -2.70 9.22 9.56
N MET A 145 -3.20 8.82 10.72
CA MET A 145 -4.27 9.52 11.42
C MET A 145 -3.74 10.05 12.74
N ASN A 146 -3.80 11.36 12.90
CA ASN A 146 -3.35 12.06 14.09
C ASN A 146 -4.54 12.63 14.85
N GLU A 147 -4.46 12.61 16.18
CA GLU A 147 -5.40 13.31 17.03
C GLU A 147 -5.26 14.83 16.86
N VAL A 148 -6.39 15.54 16.72
CA VAL A 148 -6.37 16.98 16.41
C VAL A 148 -5.72 17.81 17.51
N LYS A 149 -6.02 17.49 18.79
CA LYS A 149 -5.59 18.31 19.93
C LYS A 149 -4.11 18.18 20.26
N THR A 150 -3.58 16.95 20.20
CA THR A 150 -2.21 16.62 20.61
C THR A 150 -1.27 16.47 19.43
N ASN A 151 -1.82 16.30 18.22
CA ASN A 151 -1.12 15.90 17.00
C ASN A 151 -0.41 14.54 17.14
N ASP A 152 -0.77 13.73 18.14
CA ASP A 152 -0.25 12.39 18.32
C ASP A 152 -0.70 11.49 17.19
N LEU A 153 0.22 10.67 16.67
CA LEU A 153 -0.13 9.58 15.76
C LEU A 153 -0.91 8.52 16.53
N ILE A 154 -2.15 8.27 16.10
CA ILE A 154 -3.02 7.27 16.73
C ILE A 154 -3.22 6.02 15.88
N TRP A 155 -3.05 6.14 14.57
CA TRP A 155 -3.10 5.02 13.64
C TRP A 155 -2.24 5.32 12.41
N ARG A 156 -1.56 4.30 11.92
CA ARG A 156 -0.78 4.29 10.67
C ARG A 156 -1.10 3.04 9.89
N GLY A 157 -1.49 3.20 8.66
CA GLY A 157 -1.55 2.11 7.69
C GLY A 157 -0.45 2.24 6.66
N THR A 158 0.14 1.11 6.28
CA THR A 158 1.15 1.05 5.23
C THR A 158 0.72 0.04 4.18
N SER A 159 0.77 0.43 2.91
CA SER A 159 0.59 -0.48 1.78
C SER A 159 1.78 -0.40 0.83
N THR A 160 2.22 -1.53 0.32
CA THR A 160 3.31 -1.63 -0.64
C THR A 160 2.90 -2.45 -1.83
N SER A 161 3.31 -2.03 -3.02
CA SER A 161 3.04 -2.73 -4.27
C SER A 161 4.14 -2.51 -5.29
N ARG A 162 4.32 -3.48 -6.19
CA ARG A 162 5.13 -3.28 -7.38
C ARG A 162 4.49 -2.24 -8.29
N VAL A 163 5.30 -1.32 -8.83
CA VAL A 163 4.87 -0.26 -9.75
C VAL A 163 5.50 -0.48 -11.11
N GLU A 164 4.71 -0.35 -12.16
CA GLU A 164 5.21 -0.32 -13.53
C GLU A 164 5.60 1.11 -13.89
N THR A 165 6.86 1.32 -14.24
CA THR A 165 7.43 2.65 -14.51
C THR A 165 6.79 3.38 -15.69
N GLN A 166 6.18 2.64 -16.62
CA GLN A 166 5.51 3.18 -17.82
C GLN A 166 4.02 2.81 -17.88
N ALA A 167 3.37 2.70 -16.71
CA ALA A 167 1.95 2.36 -16.66
C ALA A 167 1.07 3.49 -17.23
N LYS A 168 -0.01 3.11 -17.92
CA LYS A 168 -1.05 4.05 -18.36
C LYS A 168 -1.71 4.73 -17.15
N PRO A 169 -2.21 5.98 -17.29
CA PRO A 169 -2.84 6.72 -16.19
C PRO A 169 -3.95 5.95 -15.47
N GLU A 170 -4.77 5.19 -16.21
CA GLU A 170 -5.87 4.40 -15.64
C GLU A 170 -5.36 3.26 -14.77
N ARG A 171 -4.21 2.69 -15.13
CA ARG A 171 -3.57 1.61 -14.37
C ARG A 171 -2.95 2.15 -13.07
N ILE A 172 -2.32 3.33 -13.14
CA ILE A 172 -1.82 4.04 -11.95
C ILE A 172 -2.99 4.34 -11.01
N THR A 173 -4.09 4.88 -11.53
CA THR A 173 -5.28 5.20 -10.73
C THR A 173 -5.86 3.96 -10.06
N ARG A 174 -5.99 2.84 -10.78
CA ARG A 174 -6.45 1.57 -10.19
C ARG A 174 -5.51 1.10 -9.09
N LEU A 175 -4.20 1.11 -9.33
CA LEU A 175 -3.21 0.70 -8.33
C LEU A 175 -3.32 1.53 -7.05
N ILE A 176 -3.40 2.85 -7.17
CA ILE A 176 -3.56 3.75 -6.02
C ILE A 176 -4.88 3.48 -5.28
N ASN A 177 -5.99 3.30 -5.99
CA ASN A 177 -7.27 2.94 -5.38
C ASN A 177 -7.18 1.63 -4.60
N ASP A 178 -6.55 0.60 -5.16
CA ASP A 178 -6.38 -0.70 -4.52
C ASP A 178 -5.45 -0.61 -3.30
N MET A 179 -4.35 0.15 -3.40
CA MET A 179 -3.44 0.38 -2.29
C MET A 179 -4.13 1.10 -1.13
N VAL A 180 -4.87 2.17 -1.42
CA VAL A 180 -5.64 2.93 -0.42
C VAL A 180 -6.73 2.07 0.19
N LYS A 181 -7.52 1.38 -0.64
CA LYS A 181 -8.59 0.52 -0.14
C LYS A 181 -8.04 -0.53 0.84
N LYS A 182 -7.03 -1.30 0.44
CA LYS A 182 -6.44 -2.33 1.31
C LYS A 182 -5.79 -1.76 2.56
N ASN A 183 -5.18 -0.59 2.46
CA ASN A 183 -4.62 0.14 3.59
C ASN A 183 -5.71 0.46 4.61
N LEU A 184 -6.77 1.15 4.16
CA LEU A 184 -7.87 1.59 5.01
C LEU A 184 -8.85 0.47 5.39
N ASP A 185 -8.84 -0.68 4.73
CA ASP A 185 -9.61 -1.86 5.17
C ASP A 185 -9.16 -2.35 6.56
N GLN A 186 -7.92 -2.02 6.98
CA GLN A 186 -7.41 -2.31 8.31
C GLN A 186 -7.91 -1.32 9.39
N PHE A 187 -8.54 -0.20 8.99
CA PHE A 187 -9.05 0.82 9.92
C PHE A 187 -10.59 0.74 10.04
N PRO A 188 -11.18 0.85 11.24
CA PRO A 188 -10.50 0.84 12.53
C PRO A 188 -9.87 -0.53 12.84
N PRO A 189 -8.80 -0.60 13.64
CA PRO A 189 -8.23 -1.88 14.03
C PRO A 189 -9.24 -2.68 14.85
N ASP A 190 -9.24 -4.01 14.64
CA ASP A 190 -10.09 -4.91 15.39
C ASP A 190 -9.84 -4.78 16.89
N LYS A 191 -10.93 -4.67 17.67
CA LYS A 191 -10.81 -4.74 19.13
C LYS A 191 -10.26 -6.11 19.50
N LYS A 192 -9.01 -6.16 19.98
CA LYS A 192 -8.54 -7.40 20.62
C LYS A 192 -9.48 -7.67 21.80
N SER A 193 -10.26 -8.71 21.68
CA SER A 193 -10.96 -9.31 22.82
C SER A 193 -9.87 -9.77 23.82
N ASN A 194 -9.74 -9.03 24.91
CA ASN A 194 -8.96 -9.47 26.06
C ASN A 194 -9.67 -10.63 26.76
#